data_334dcd097b423a9906ec3970bfc091c3
#
_entry.id   334dcd097b423a9906ec3970bfc091c3
#
_cell.length_a   1.000
_cell.length_b   1.000
_cell.length_c   1.000
_cell.angle_alpha   90.00
_cell.angle_beta   90.00
_cell.angle_gamma   90.00
#
_symmetry.space_group_name_H-M   'P 1'
#
loop_
_entity.id
_entity.type
_entity.pdbx_description
1 polymer ?
#
loop_
_entity_poly.entity_id
_entity_poly.type
_entity_poly.pdbx_seq_one_letter_code
_entity_poly.pdbx_strand_id
1 'polypeptide(L)'
;FAISLAMAQSLTSGAVPTLQNMLVSPLLEIVLSLIAGAVLGTVLSFLLRFFRSRANRLSLMIAAVFAGVAIADRYGLSSLLTCMAIGAAMVNLREDSEALIEGVDRWTPPLFMLFFIISGAELDLQVLTTVGLLGLLYILARSVGKYFGAWMGACVVKSEPKIRNYLGLTLLPQAGVAIGMAQVVITKLPEYGEEIRAVVLCATLVYELVGPIITRIALERSGEIPASALPKRKSKPAAH
;
A
#
# COMPACT_ATOMS: atom_id res chain seq x y z
N PHE A 1 -8.07 8.74 -0.82
CA PHE A 1 -8.12 8.19 -2.17
C PHE A 1 -9.55 8.19 -2.72
N ALA A 2 -10.52 7.49 -2.11
CA ALA A 2 -11.89 7.42 -2.61
C ALA A 2 -12.53 8.81 -2.80
N ILE A 3 -12.41 9.71 -1.82
CA ILE A 3 -12.92 11.08 -1.91
C ILE A 3 -12.23 11.88 -3.03
N SER A 4 -10.89 11.79 -3.13
CA SER A 4 -10.13 12.49 -4.17
C SER A 4 -10.48 11.98 -5.57
N LEU A 5 -10.71 10.67 -5.70
CA LEU A 5 -11.11 10.04 -6.95
C LEU A 5 -12.54 10.48 -7.35
N ALA A 6 -13.49 10.51 -6.40
CA ALA A 6 -14.84 10.98 -6.63
C ALA A 6 -14.87 12.48 -7.05
N MET A 7 -14.02 13.31 -6.44
CA MET A 7 -13.85 14.70 -6.86
C MET A 7 -13.32 14.80 -8.29
N ALA A 8 -12.28 14.04 -8.63
CA ALA A 8 -11.72 14.03 -9.97
C ALA A 8 -12.75 13.57 -11.02
N GLN A 9 -13.51 12.52 -10.72
CA GLN A 9 -14.58 12.06 -11.59
C GLN A 9 -15.70 13.10 -11.79
N SER A 10 -16.09 13.82 -10.75
CA SER A 10 -17.10 14.89 -10.89
C SER A 10 -16.61 16.06 -11.70
N LEU A 11 -15.32 16.42 -11.60
CA LEU A 11 -14.72 17.47 -12.39
C LEU A 11 -14.59 17.10 -13.88
N THR A 12 -14.20 15.85 -14.18
CA THR A 12 -14.06 15.37 -15.58
C THR A 12 -15.39 15.13 -16.26
N SER A 13 -16.43 14.69 -15.54
CA SER A 13 -17.76 14.45 -16.10
C SER A 13 -18.57 15.74 -16.29
N GLY A 14 -18.07 16.91 -15.92
CA GLY A 14 -18.79 18.19 -15.96
C GLY A 14 -20.01 18.26 -15.05
N ALA A 15 -20.20 17.26 -14.19
CA ALA A 15 -21.29 17.23 -13.23
C ALA A 15 -20.99 18.20 -12.08
N VAL A 16 -21.98 19.00 -11.69
CA VAL A 16 -21.85 19.87 -10.51
C VAL A 16 -21.56 19.01 -9.29
N PRO A 17 -20.47 19.25 -8.56
CA PRO A 17 -20.11 18.46 -7.40
C PRO A 17 -21.19 18.62 -6.31
N THR A 18 -22.07 17.63 -6.22
CA THR A 18 -23.10 17.57 -5.17
C THR A 18 -22.49 16.94 -3.93
N LEU A 19 -22.77 17.49 -2.75
CA LEU A 19 -22.33 16.92 -1.45
C LEU A 19 -22.59 15.42 -1.33
N GLN A 20 -23.67 14.94 -1.95
CA GLN A 20 -24.03 13.53 -2.01
C GLN A 20 -22.97 12.69 -2.76
N ASN A 21 -22.51 13.16 -3.93
CA ASN A 21 -21.52 12.42 -4.73
C ASN A 21 -20.10 12.53 -4.15
N MET A 22 -19.79 13.61 -3.44
CA MET A 22 -18.47 13.86 -2.88
C MET A 22 -18.22 13.17 -1.54
N LEU A 23 -19.24 13.02 -0.71
CA LEU A 23 -19.09 12.51 0.65
C LEU A 23 -19.92 11.23 0.90
N VAL A 24 -21.18 11.22 0.52
CA VAL A 24 -22.09 10.10 0.84
C VAL A 24 -21.70 8.86 0.04
N SER A 25 -21.43 9.00 -1.26
CA SER A 25 -21.07 7.85 -2.11
C SER A 25 -19.78 7.17 -1.67
N PRO A 26 -18.65 7.87 -1.42
CA PRO A 26 -17.44 7.24 -0.90
C PRO A 26 -17.60 6.66 0.51
N LEU A 27 -18.40 7.29 1.37
CA LEU A 27 -18.67 6.74 2.70
C LEU A 27 -19.47 5.45 2.62
N LEU A 28 -20.49 5.39 1.77
CA LEU A 28 -21.24 4.16 1.53
C LEU A 28 -20.35 3.06 0.94
N GLU A 29 -19.48 3.39 -0.03
CA GLU A 29 -18.51 2.45 -0.58
C GLU A 29 -17.62 1.86 0.52
N ILE A 30 -17.10 2.70 1.43
CA ILE A 30 -16.27 2.25 2.54
C ILE A 30 -17.05 1.32 3.47
N VAL A 31 -18.23 1.74 3.93
CA VAL A 31 -19.05 0.96 4.86
C VAL A 31 -19.48 -0.37 4.26
N LEU A 32 -19.97 -0.36 3.02
CA LEU A 32 -20.39 -1.58 2.32
C LEU A 32 -19.20 -2.52 2.06
N SER A 33 -18.02 -1.99 1.70
CA SER A 33 -16.80 -2.80 1.54
C SER A 33 -16.41 -3.49 2.84
N LEU A 34 -16.48 -2.78 3.96
CA LEU A 34 -16.16 -3.35 5.29
C LEU A 34 -17.18 -4.42 5.70
N ILE A 35 -18.48 -4.18 5.46
CA ILE A 35 -19.54 -5.16 5.76
C ILE A 35 -19.36 -6.41 4.88
N ALA A 36 -19.20 -6.24 3.57
CA ALA A 36 -18.99 -7.36 2.64
C ALA A 36 -17.76 -8.20 3.03
N GLY A 37 -16.65 -7.52 3.35
CA GLY A 37 -15.44 -8.19 3.80
C GLY A 37 -15.60 -8.90 5.15
N ALA A 38 -16.31 -8.30 6.12
CA ALA A 38 -16.59 -8.92 7.40
C ALA A 38 -17.45 -10.18 7.26
N VAL A 39 -18.47 -10.13 6.40
CA VAL A 39 -19.32 -11.29 6.11
C VAL A 39 -18.48 -12.41 5.47
N LEU A 40 -17.71 -12.10 4.43
CA LEU A 40 -16.83 -13.08 3.78
C LEU A 40 -15.79 -13.65 4.74
N GLY A 41 -15.17 -12.82 5.57
CA GLY A 41 -14.21 -13.26 6.58
C GLY A 41 -14.82 -14.16 7.65
N THR A 42 -16.08 -13.89 8.04
CA THR A 42 -16.83 -14.77 8.96
C THR A 42 -17.13 -16.11 8.30
N VAL A 43 -17.57 -16.12 7.06
CA VAL A 43 -17.79 -17.35 6.28
C VAL A 43 -16.48 -18.12 6.13
N LEU A 44 -15.39 -17.45 5.78
CA LEU A 44 -14.06 -18.06 5.69
C LEU A 44 -13.65 -18.70 7.03
N SER A 45 -13.81 -17.99 8.14
CA SER A 45 -13.49 -18.47 9.48
C SER A 45 -14.29 -19.71 9.85
N PHE A 46 -15.55 -19.76 9.45
CA PHE A 46 -16.41 -20.94 9.63
C PHE A 46 -15.94 -22.11 8.77
N LEU A 47 -15.67 -21.90 7.49
CA LEU A 47 -15.21 -22.94 6.57
C LEU A 47 -13.86 -23.54 7.01
N LEU A 48 -12.93 -22.70 7.49
CA LEU A 48 -11.61 -23.15 7.97
C LEU A 48 -11.67 -24.14 9.14
N ARG A 49 -12.81 -24.25 9.84
CA ARG A 49 -12.99 -25.27 10.92
C ARG A 49 -13.03 -26.70 10.37
N PHE A 50 -13.51 -26.88 9.15
CA PHE A 50 -13.66 -28.20 8.53
C PHE A 50 -12.37 -28.71 7.90
N PHE A 51 -11.42 -27.81 7.59
CA PHE A 51 -10.19 -28.16 6.91
C PHE A 51 -8.99 -28.15 7.87
N ARG A 52 -8.29 -29.29 7.97
CA ARG A 52 -7.09 -29.44 8.83
C ARG A 52 -5.78 -29.35 8.03
N SER A 53 -5.82 -29.69 6.74
CA SER A 53 -4.63 -29.67 5.87
C SER A 53 -4.18 -28.24 5.61
N ARG A 54 -2.88 -27.97 5.74
CA ARG A 54 -2.28 -26.66 5.46
C ARG A 54 -2.54 -26.20 4.02
N ALA A 55 -2.45 -27.12 3.05
CA ALA A 55 -2.70 -26.81 1.64
C ALA A 55 -4.16 -26.38 1.41
N ASN A 56 -5.13 -27.11 1.98
CA ASN A 56 -6.55 -26.77 1.82
C ASN A 56 -6.90 -25.43 2.48
N ARG A 57 -6.32 -25.16 3.65
CA ARG A 57 -6.49 -23.86 4.33
C ARG A 57 -5.94 -22.71 3.51
N LEU A 58 -4.73 -22.85 2.96
CA LEU A 58 -4.14 -21.84 2.09
C LEU A 58 -4.99 -21.61 0.83
N SER A 59 -5.42 -22.69 0.16
CA SER A 59 -6.28 -22.59 -1.01
C SER A 59 -7.59 -21.88 -0.70
N LEU A 60 -8.19 -22.14 0.47
CA LEU A 60 -9.41 -21.50 0.92
C LEU A 60 -9.22 -20.00 1.18
N MET A 61 -8.10 -19.62 1.77
CA MET A 61 -7.75 -18.21 2.00
C MET A 61 -7.53 -17.46 0.68
N ILE A 62 -6.81 -18.07 -0.26
CA ILE A 62 -6.62 -17.50 -1.60
C ILE A 62 -7.96 -17.36 -2.32
N ALA A 63 -8.81 -18.39 -2.29
CA ALA A 63 -10.15 -18.36 -2.87
C ALA A 63 -11.02 -17.25 -2.26
N ALA A 64 -10.93 -17.03 -0.95
CA ALA A 64 -11.65 -15.95 -0.27
C ALA A 64 -11.19 -14.55 -0.73
N VAL A 65 -9.90 -14.35 -0.97
CA VAL A 65 -9.36 -13.10 -1.53
C VAL A 65 -9.91 -12.88 -2.94
N PHE A 66 -9.84 -13.86 -3.83
CA PHE A 66 -10.39 -13.75 -5.19
C PHE A 66 -11.90 -13.51 -5.18
N ALA A 67 -12.65 -14.21 -4.32
CA ALA A 67 -14.09 -13.99 -4.15
C ALA A 67 -14.38 -12.56 -3.64
N GLY A 68 -13.59 -12.07 -2.68
CA GLY A 68 -13.69 -10.72 -2.16
C GLY A 68 -13.46 -9.66 -3.23
N VAL A 69 -12.42 -9.82 -4.06
CA VAL A 69 -12.13 -8.93 -5.19
C VAL A 69 -13.26 -8.98 -6.21
N ALA A 70 -13.71 -10.17 -6.62
CA ALA A 70 -14.78 -10.33 -7.61
C ALA A 70 -16.10 -9.71 -7.14
N ILE A 71 -16.45 -9.87 -5.87
CA ILE A 71 -17.64 -9.25 -5.28
C ILE A 71 -17.48 -7.73 -5.22
N ALA A 72 -16.33 -7.24 -4.79
CA ALA A 72 -16.04 -5.81 -4.74
C ALA A 72 -16.17 -5.17 -6.12
N ASP A 73 -15.57 -5.77 -7.15
CA ASP A 73 -15.62 -5.26 -8.52
C ASP A 73 -17.05 -5.31 -9.09
N ARG A 74 -17.80 -6.37 -8.77
CA ARG A 74 -19.19 -6.51 -9.25
C ARG A 74 -20.13 -5.46 -8.71
N TYR A 75 -19.92 -5.03 -7.47
CA TYR A 75 -20.79 -4.07 -6.78
C TYR A 75 -20.19 -2.66 -6.69
N GLY A 76 -19.06 -2.40 -7.33
CA GLY A 76 -18.36 -1.10 -7.30
C GLY A 76 -17.80 -0.73 -5.92
N LEU A 77 -17.45 -1.74 -5.10
CA LEU A 77 -16.87 -1.59 -3.78
C LEU A 77 -15.33 -1.52 -3.86
N SER A 78 -14.70 -1.11 -2.79
CA SER A 78 -13.25 -1.12 -2.68
C SER A 78 -12.73 -2.55 -2.40
N SER A 79 -12.09 -3.17 -3.38
CA SER A 79 -11.47 -4.50 -3.24
C SER A 79 -10.43 -4.55 -2.12
N LEU A 80 -9.64 -3.47 -1.96
CA LEU A 80 -8.64 -3.35 -0.91
C LEU A 80 -9.30 -3.38 0.48
N LEU A 81 -10.33 -2.56 0.72
CA LEU A 81 -11.03 -2.51 2.01
C LEU A 81 -11.77 -3.81 2.29
N THR A 82 -12.36 -4.43 1.26
CA THR A 82 -13.03 -5.73 1.39
C THR A 82 -12.04 -6.81 1.83
N CYS A 83 -10.86 -6.90 1.20
CA CYS A 83 -9.82 -7.86 1.59
C CYS A 83 -9.25 -7.59 2.98
N MET A 84 -9.04 -6.32 3.35
CA MET A 84 -8.63 -5.94 4.71
C MET A 84 -9.66 -6.38 5.74
N ALA A 85 -10.96 -6.20 5.47
CA ALA A 85 -12.03 -6.60 6.37
C ALA A 85 -12.16 -8.14 6.48
N ILE A 86 -11.92 -8.89 5.38
CA ILE A 86 -11.81 -10.37 5.43
C ILE A 86 -10.73 -10.79 6.41
N GLY A 87 -9.53 -10.22 6.28
CA GLY A 87 -8.40 -10.51 7.16
C GLY A 87 -8.70 -10.14 8.62
N ALA A 88 -9.24 -8.95 8.85
CA ALA A 88 -9.61 -8.48 10.18
C ALA A 88 -10.65 -9.39 10.86
N ALA A 89 -11.70 -9.79 10.13
CA ALA A 89 -12.71 -10.69 10.66
C ALA A 89 -12.12 -12.07 10.99
N MET A 90 -11.27 -12.61 10.11
CA MET A 90 -10.60 -13.88 10.33
C MET A 90 -9.73 -13.87 11.59
N VAL A 91 -8.90 -12.82 11.77
CA VAL A 91 -8.00 -12.69 12.92
C VAL A 91 -8.79 -12.60 14.23
N ASN A 92 -9.89 -11.86 14.25
CA ASN A 92 -10.69 -11.68 15.46
C ASN A 92 -11.58 -12.89 15.81
N LEU A 93 -11.90 -13.74 14.83
CA LEU A 93 -12.77 -14.92 15.04
C LEU A 93 -12.00 -16.23 15.26
N ARG A 94 -10.69 -16.23 15.09
CA ARG A 94 -9.89 -17.45 15.16
C ARG A 94 -8.67 -17.30 16.04
N GLU A 95 -8.52 -18.27 16.97
CA GLU A 95 -7.35 -18.36 17.85
C GLU A 95 -6.08 -18.84 17.12
N ASP A 96 -6.24 -19.62 16.03
CA ASP A 96 -5.13 -20.12 15.19
C ASP A 96 -4.78 -19.19 14.01
N SER A 97 -5.22 -17.93 14.04
CA SER A 97 -5.04 -16.94 12.97
C SER A 97 -3.57 -16.67 12.64
N GLU A 98 -2.69 -16.67 13.62
CA GLU A 98 -1.25 -16.44 13.44
C GLU A 98 -0.62 -17.48 12.51
N ALA A 99 -0.91 -18.77 12.73
CA ALA A 99 -0.42 -19.86 11.89
C ALA A 99 -1.01 -19.82 10.46
N LEU A 100 -2.22 -19.29 10.32
CA LEU A 100 -2.86 -19.09 9.01
C LEU A 100 -2.18 -17.96 8.24
N ILE A 101 -1.94 -16.84 8.91
CA ILE A 101 -1.25 -15.67 8.32
C ILE A 101 0.17 -16.05 7.90
N GLU A 102 0.92 -16.75 8.77
CA GLU A 102 2.26 -17.24 8.42
C GLU A 102 2.25 -18.11 7.16
N GLY A 103 1.19 -18.93 6.97
CA GLY A 103 1.00 -19.72 5.76
C GLY A 103 0.87 -18.88 4.50
N VAL A 104 0.15 -17.77 4.56
CA VAL A 104 0.00 -16.81 3.45
C VAL A 104 1.26 -15.99 3.23
N ASP A 105 1.91 -15.55 4.30
CA ASP A 105 3.12 -14.73 4.24
C ASP A 105 4.27 -15.42 3.48
N ARG A 106 4.34 -16.75 3.54
CA ARG A 106 5.33 -17.51 2.76
C ARG A 106 5.13 -17.39 1.25
N TRP A 107 3.91 -17.10 0.79
CA TRP A 107 3.58 -16.88 -0.63
C TRP A 107 3.70 -15.41 -1.05
N THR A 108 3.74 -14.51 -0.10
CA THR A 108 3.82 -13.07 -0.34
C THR A 108 5.07 -12.67 -1.13
N PRO A 109 6.31 -13.14 -0.81
CA PRO A 109 7.51 -12.74 -1.55
C PRO A 109 7.48 -13.12 -3.05
N PRO A 110 7.11 -14.37 -3.46
CA PRO A 110 6.97 -14.70 -4.87
C PRO A 110 5.92 -13.87 -5.60
N LEU A 111 4.78 -13.58 -4.95
CA LEU A 111 3.73 -12.74 -5.53
C LEU A 111 4.19 -11.30 -5.72
N PHE A 112 4.87 -10.73 -4.73
CA PHE A 112 5.47 -9.41 -4.87
C PHE A 112 6.53 -9.37 -5.97
N MET A 113 7.38 -10.39 -6.08
CA MET A 113 8.37 -10.47 -7.14
C MET A 113 7.71 -10.44 -8.52
N LEU A 114 6.69 -11.25 -8.75
CA LEU A 114 5.92 -11.26 -10.00
C LEU A 114 5.25 -9.90 -10.25
N PHE A 115 4.64 -9.33 -9.23
CA PHE A 115 3.98 -8.02 -9.31
C PHE A 115 4.96 -6.92 -9.73
N PHE A 116 6.16 -6.86 -9.13
CA PHE A 116 7.17 -5.86 -9.48
C PHE A 116 7.76 -6.10 -10.88
N ILE A 117 7.94 -7.36 -11.29
CA ILE A 117 8.42 -7.67 -12.64
C ILE A 117 7.40 -7.21 -13.68
N ILE A 118 6.12 -7.53 -13.50
CA ILE A 118 5.05 -7.13 -14.43
C ILE A 118 4.92 -5.61 -14.46
N SER A 119 4.86 -4.98 -13.28
CA SER A 119 4.76 -3.52 -13.19
C SER A 119 5.97 -2.79 -13.80
N GLY A 120 7.17 -3.38 -13.65
CA GLY A 120 8.38 -2.85 -14.27
C GLY A 120 8.38 -3.03 -15.79
N ALA A 121 7.85 -4.15 -16.30
CA ALA A 121 7.73 -4.40 -17.73
C ALA A 121 6.70 -3.48 -18.42
N GLU A 122 5.67 -3.07 -17.69
CA GLU A 122 4.66 -2.10 -18.16
C GLU A 122 5.15 -0.64 -18.10
N LEU A 123 6.31 -0.38 -17.50
CA LEU A 123 6.86 0.97 -17.40
C LEU A 123 7.38 1.44 -18.75
N ASP A 124 6.70 2.41 -19.35
CA ASP A 124 7.19 3.09 -20.55
C ASP A 124 8.20 4.18 -20.16
N LEU A 125 9.48 3.93 -20.48
CA LEU A 125 10.56 4.87 -20.19
C LEU A 125 10.45 6.18 -21.00
N GLN A 126 9.73 6.19 -22.12
CA GLN A 126 9.52 7.40 -22.91
C GLN A 126 8.57 8.37 -22.17
N VAL A 127 7.61 7.84 -21.41
CA VAL A 127 6.73 8.64 -20.56
C VAL A 127 7.50 9.36 -19.44
N LEU A 128 8.64 8.80 -19.01
CA LEU A 128 9.55 9.46 -18.05
C LEU A 128 10.00 10.84 -18.53
N THR A 129 10.27 10.98 -19.82
CA THR A 129 10.71 12.26 -20.41
C THR A 129 9.57 13.27 -20.53
N THR A 130 8.36 12.79 -20.79
CA THR A 130 7.15 13.63 -20.94
C THR A 130 6.61 14.09 -19.59
N VAL A 131 6.66 13.21 -18.58
CA VAL A 131 6.16 13.46 -17.21
C VAL A 131 7.27 14.04 -16.30
N GLY A 132 8.49 14.22 -16.81
CA GLY A 132 9.70 14.48 -16.02
C GLY A 132 9.58 15.57 -14.95
N LEU A 133 9.02 16.73 -15.27
CA LEU A 133 8.83 17.81 -14.30
C LEU A 133 7.71 17.50 -13.31
N LEU A 134 6.58 16.95 -13.76
CA LEU A 134 5.46 16.58 -12.89
C LEU A 134 5.86 15.42 -11.95
N GLY A 135 6.57 14.44 -12.47
CA GLY A 135 7.11 13.33 -11.67
C GLY A 135 8.08 13.82 -10.59
N LEU A 136 8.98 14.74 -10.93
CA LEU A 136 9.91 15.33 -9.98
C LEU A 136 9.17 16.13 -8.89
N LEU A 137 8.22 16.98 -9.29
CA LEU A 137 7.40 17.74 -8.35
C LEU A 137 6.59 16.82 -7.42
N TYR A 138 6.02 15.74 -7.97
CA TYR A 138 5.30 14.75 -7.19
C TYR A 138 6.21 14.08 -6.16
N ILE A 139 7.42 13.64 -6.55
CA ILE A 139 8.39 13.01 -5.64
C ILE A 139 8.77 13.99 -4.52
N LEU A 140 9.10 15.23 -4.85
CA LEU A 140 9.49 16.24 -3.88
C LEU A 140 8.34 16.59 -2.94
N ALA A 141 7.17 16.94 -3.47
CA ALA A 141 6.01 17.32 -2.66
C ALA A 141 5.57 16.20 -1.72
N ARG A 142 5.57 14.95 -2.22
CA ARG A 142 5.23 13.78 -1.42
C ARG A 142 6.26 13.50 -0.33
N SER A 143 7.56 13.57 -0.64
CA SER A 143 8.63 13.36 0.34
C SER A 143 8.56 14.39 1.46
N VAL A 144 8.39 15.65 1.10
CA VAL A 144 8.22 16.76 2.04
C VAL A 144 6.95 16.55 2.87
N GLY A 145 5.82 16.24 2.22
CA GLY A 145 4.55 16.01 2.91
C GLY A 145 4.61 14.86 3.91
N LYS A 146 5.23 13.73 3.53
CA LYS A 146 5.43 12.59 4.45
C LYS A 146 6.31 12.94 5.64
N TYR A 147 7.44 13.62 5.39
CA TYR A 147 8.36 14.01 6.44
C TYR A 147 7.71 14.98 7.42
N PHE A 148 7.11 16.06 6.92
CA PHE A 148 6.46 17.06 7.77
C PHE A 148 5.22 16.52 8.46
N GLY A 149 4.42 15.70 7.79
CA GLY A 149 3.24 15.07 8.40
C GLY A 149 3.61 14.16 9.57
N ALA A 150 4.64 13.31 9.39
CA ALA A 150 5.14 12.47 10.47
C ALA A 150 5.75 13.30 11.61
N TRP A 151 6.52 14.33 11.28
CA TRP A 151 7.11 15.24 12.26
C TRP A 151 6.05 15.98 13.07
N MET A 152 5.04 16.53 12.41
CA MET A 152 3.90 17.19 13.09
C MET A 152 3.15 16.22 13.99
N GLY A 153 2.81 15.03 13.50
CA GLY A 153 2.15 14.00 14.29
C GLY A 153 2.95 13.63 15.54
N ALA A 154 4.25 13.43 15.38
CA ALA A 154 5.16 13.13 16.49
C ALA A 154 5.29 14.30 17.50
N CYS A 155 5.21 15.55 17.04
CA CYS A 155 5.17 16.74 17.90
C CYS A 155 3.89 16.79 18.73
N VAL A 156 2.72 16.54 18.13
CA VAL A 156 1.42 16.55 18.81
C VAL A 156 1.38 15.52 19.95
N VAL A 157 1.91 14.31 19.69
CA VAL A 157 1.96 13.23 20.69
C VAL A 157 3.13 13.37 21.67
N LYS A 158 3.96 14.41 21.51
CA LYS A 158 5.17 14.65 22.33
C LYS A 158 6.13 13.46 22.33
N SER A 159 6.31 12.82 21.18
CA SER A 159 7.23 11.70 21.00
C SER A 159 8.69 12.12 21.25
N GLU A 160 9.55 11.16 21.57
CA GLU A 160 10.98 11.38 21.74
C GLU A 160 11.60 12.08 20.52
N PRO A 161 12.61 12.94 20.74
CA PRO A 161 13.27 13.68 19.64
C PRO A 161 13.81 12.79 18.52
N LYS A 162 14.25 11.57 18.85
CA LYS A 162 14.71 10.58 17.87
C LYS A 162 13.59 10.16 16.92
N ILE A 163 12.45 9.73 17.46
CA ILE A 163 11.28 9.35 16.68
C ILE A 163 10.82 10.53 15.84
N ARG A 164 10.67 11.70 16.42
CA ARG A 164 10.22 12.90 15.75
C ARG A 164 11.07 13.26 14.51
N ASN A 165 12.39 13.14 14.61
CA ASN A 165 13.28 13.57 13.54
C ASN A 165 13.51 12.52 12.45
N TYR A 166 13.39 11.23 12.77
CA TYR A 166 13.74 10.16 11.85
C TYR A 166 12.54 9.40 11.28
N LEU A 167 11.38 9.39 11.96
CA LEU A 167 10.18 8.66 11.53
C LEU A 167 9.75 9.04 10.09
N GLY A 168 9.77 10.33 9.74
CA GLY A 168 9.39 10.78 8.40
C GLY A 168 10.28 10.22 7.29
N LEU A 169 11.56 9.99 7.58
CA LEU A 169 12.51 9.41 6.62
C LEU A 169 12.25 7.90 6.39
N THR A 170 11.83 7.18 7.41
CA THR A 170 11.52 5.75 7.29
C THR A 170 10.21 5.49 6.55
N LEU A 171 9.35 6.49 6.41
CA LEU A 171 8.10 6.42 5.66
C LEU A 171 8.23 6.73 4.17
N LEU A 172 9.44 7.09 3.69
CA LEU A 172 9.65 7.42 2.28
C LEU A 172 9.41 6.26 1.31
N PRO A 173 9.83 5.01 1.59
CA PRO A 173 9.56 3.89 0.69
C PRO A 173 8.08 3.80 0.32
N GLN A 174 7.80 3.45 -0.93
CA GLN A 174 6.46 3.33 -1.47
C GLN A 174 6.43 2.18 -2.47
N ALA A 175 5.57 1.21 -2.25
CA ALA A 175 5.50 0.00 -3.04
C ALA A 175 4.08 -0.31 -3.53
N GLY A 176 3.75 -1.58 -3.61
CA GLY A 176 2.60 -2.18 -4.25
C GLY A 176 1.24 -1.49 -4.07
N VAL A 177 0.94 -0.94 -2.89
CA VAL A 177 -0.35 -0.26 -2.66
C VAL A 177 -0.52 0.96 -3.57
N ALA A 178 0.55 1.73 -3.80
CA ALA A 178 0.47 2.91 -4.67
C ALA A 178 0.26 2.51 -6.12
N ILE A 179 0.93 1.46 -6.58
CA ILE A 179 0.78 0.91 -7.93
C ILE A 179 -0.63 0.33 -8.11
N GLY A 180 -1.11 -0.44 -7.13
CA GLY A 180 -2.47 -0.97 -7.15
C GLY A 180 -3.55 0.12 -7.20
N MET A 181 -3.37 1.21 -6.44
CA MET A 181 -4.27 2.36 -6.52
C MET A 181 -4.20 3.08 -7.87
N ALA A 182 -3.01 3.20 -8.47
CA ALA A 182 -2.84 3.77 -9.79
C ALA A 182 -3.57 2.94 -10.87
N GLN A 183 -3.57 1.62 -10.74
CA GLN A 183 -4.34 0.74 -11.62
C GLN A 183 -5.86 0.99 -11.52
N VAL A 184 -6.38 1.22 -10.32
CA VAL A 184 -7.80 1.59 -10.13
C VAL A 184 -8.12 2.94 -10.78
N VAL A 185 -7.17 3.88 -10.81
CA VAL A 185 -7.38 5.19 -11.45
C VAL A 185 -7.61 5.04 -12.95
N ILE A 186 -6.90 4.13 -13.64
CA ILE A 186 -7.10 3.90 -15.09
C ILE A 186 -8.55 3.50 -15.38
N THR A 187 -9.12 2.62 -14.58
CA THR A 187 -10.50 2.14 -14.78
C THR A 187 -11.55 3.20 -14.45
N LYS A 188 -11.25 4.09 -13.52
CA LYS A 188 -12.18 5.12 -13.04
C LYS A 188 -12.04 6.47 -13.74
N LEU A 189 -10.88 6.79 -14.30
CA LEU A 189 -10.54 8.03 -15.00
C LEU A 189 -9.74 7.72 -16.28
N PRO A 190 -10.36 7.15 -17.33
CA PRO A 190 -9.64 6.68 -18.51
C PRO A 190 -8.83 7.80 -19.22
N GLU A 191 -9.31 9.02 -19.16
CA GLU A 191 -8.69 10.18 -19.86
C GLU A 191 -7.31 10.56 -19.28
N TYR A 192 -7.14 10.48 -17.95
CA TYR A 192 -5.90 10.87 -17.24
C TYR A 192 -5.21 9.72 -16.52
N GLY A 193 -5.84 8.54 -16.54
CA GLY A 193 -5.41 7.40 -15.74
C GLY A 193 -4.02 6.90 -16.09
N GLU A 194 -3.68 6.85 -17.39
CA GLU A 194 -2.37 6.41 -17.87
C GLU A 194 -1.25 7.38 -17.45
N GLU A 195 -1.48 8.69 -17.54
CA GLU A 195 -0.51 9.69 -17.11
C GLU A 195 -0.27 9.64 -15.60
N ILE A 196 -1.35 9.53 -14.81
CA ILE A 196 -1.26 9.40 -13.36
C ILE A 196 -0.52 8.12 -12.98
N ARG A 197 -0.83 7.00 -13.63
CA ARG A 197 -0.14 5.74 -13.42
C ARG A 197 1.34 5.85 -13.71
N ALA A 198 1.71 6.45 -14.85
CA ALA A 198 3.10 6.65 -15.23
C ALA A 198 3.88 7.46 -14.20
N VAL A 199 3.32 8.59 -13.71
CA VAL A 199 3.91 9.39 -12.62
C VAL A 199 4.13 8.57 -11.38
N VAL A 200 3.11 7.79 -10.96
CA VAL A 200 3.18 6.95 -9.75
C VAL A 200 4.20 5.83 -9.89
N LEU A 201 4.25 5.15 -11.04
CA LEU A 201 5.23 4.07 -11.31
C LEU A 201 6.66 4.60 -11.27
N CYS A 202 6.92 5.73 -11.96
CA CYS A 202 8.23 6.36 -11.97
C CYS A 202 8.68 6.79 -10.56
N ALA A 203 7.77 7.39 -9.80
CA ALA A 203 8.08 7.79 -8.44
C ALA A 203 8.31 6.57 -7.53
N THR A 204 7.54 5.50 -7.72
CA THR A 204 7.71 4.25 -6.98
C THR A 204 9.08 3.64 -7.24
N LEU A 205 9.54 3.61 -8.49
CA LEU A 205 10.88 3.14 -8.83
C LEU A 205 11.97 3.92 -8.06
N VAL A 206 11.87 5.24 -8.02
CA VAL A 206 12.82 6.09 -7.28
C VAL A 206 12.74 5.77 -5.77
N TYR A 207 11.55 5.66 -5.20
CA TYR A 207 11.36 5.37 -3.78
C TYR A 207 11.83 3.95 -3.40
N GLU A 208 11.69 2.96 -4.26
CA GLU A 208 12.17 1.60 -4.03
C GLU A 208 13.70 1.51 -4.07
N LEU A 209 14.35 2.30 -4.91
CA LEU A 209 15.82 2.34 -5.00
C LEU A 209 16.45 3.15 -3.85
N VAL A 210 15.90 4.32 -3.56
CA VAL A 210 16.49 5.28 -2.62
C VAL A 210 15.93 5.10 -1.19
N GLY A 211 14.66 4.71 -1.08
CA GLY A 211 13.95 4.62 0.19
C GLY A 211 14.59 3.69 1.22
N PRO A 212 14.93 2.43 0.88
CA PRO A 212 15.58 1.51 1.82
C PRO A 212 16.91 2.02 2.34
N ILE A 213 17.69 2.73 1.48
CA ILE A 213 18.98 3.32 1.87
C ILE A 213 18.75 4.43 2.91
N ILE A 214 17.81 5.34 2.65
CA ILE A 214 17.46 6.43 3.56
C ILE A 214 16.91 5.88 4.88
N THR A 215 16.00 4.89 4.80
CA THR A 215 15.42 4.23 5.98
C THR A 215 16.48 3.60 6.84
N ARG A 216 17.44 2.89 6.24
CA ARG A 216 18.55 2.29 6.96
C ARG A 216 19.40 3.34 7.67
N ILE A 217 19.78 4.42 6.98
CA ILE A 217 20.56 5.52 7.57
C ILE A 217 19.78 6.18 8.72
N ALA A 218 18.46 6.36 8.57
CA ALA A 218 17.62 6.91 9.61
C ALA A 218 17.58 6.02 10.86
N LEU A 219 17.41 4.70 10.69
CA LEU A 219 17.40 3.73 11.78
C LEU A 219 18.77 3.58 12.45
N GLU A 220 19.87 3.62 11.69
CA GLU A 220 21.25 3.65 12.25
C GLU A 220 21.47 4.90 13.11
N ARG A 221 21.03 6.07 12.64
CA ARG A 221 21.20 7.34 13.36
C ARG A 221 20.28 7.51 14.56
N SER A 222 19.08 6.91 14.52
CA SER A 222 18.17 6.89 15.67
C SER A 222 18.64 5.93 16.78
N GLY A 223 19.58 5.00 16.47
CA GLY A 223 20.06 4.00 17.41
C GLY A 223 19.14 2.79 17.59
N GLU A 224 18.16 2.62 16.69
CA GLU A 224 17.23 1.47 16.71
C GLU A 224 17.89 0.18 16.16
N ILE A 225 18.95 0.30 15.37
CA ILE A 225 19.73 -0.84 14.90
C ILE A 225 20.86 -1.10 15.89
N PRO A 226 20.90 -2.27 16.56
CA PRO A 226 21.98 -2.60 17.48
C PRO A 226 23.32 -2.68 16.72
N ALA A 227 24.40 -2.21 17.33
CA ALA A 227 25.74 -2.16 16.73
C ALA A 227 26.25 -3.53 16.25
N SER A 228 25.71 -4.63 16.81
CA SER A 228 26.02 -6.00 16.42
C SER A 228 25.43 -6.40 15.04
N ALA A 229 24.40 -5.71 14.59
CA ALA A 229 23.74 -5.96 13.29
C ALA A 229 24.37 -5.12 12.15
N LEU A 230 25.26 -4.19 12.47
CA LEU A 230 25.96 -3.40 11.46
C LEU A 230 27.09 -4.21 10.84
N PRO A 231 27.23 -4.24 9.51
CA PRO A 231 28.38 -4.86 8.87
C PRO A 231 29.64 -4.17 9.38
N LYS A 232 30.60 -4.94 9.94
CA LYS A 232 31.88 -4.45 10.40
C LYS A 232 32.50 -3.60 9.29
N ARG A 233 32.59 -2.29 9.51
CA ARG A 233 33.28 -1.37 8.61
C ARG A 233 34.72 -1.86 8.52
N LYS A 234 35.14 -2.41 7.38
CA LYS A 234 36.52 -2.80 7.15
C LYS A 234 37.37 -1.58 7.47
N SER A 235 38.14 -1.63 8.58
CA SER A 235 39.14 -0.64 8.85
C SER A 235 40.09 -0.59 7.67
N LYS A 236 40.26 0.59 7.05
CA LYS A 236 41.34 0.79 6.08
C LYS A 236 42.64 0.33 6.72
N PRO A 237 43.45 -0.51 6.09
CA PRO A 237 44.78 -0.80 6.58
C PRO A 237 45.54 0.54 6.70
N ALA A 238 46.12 0.77 7.86
CA ALA A 238 47.04 1.89 8.06
C ALA A 238 48.14 1.75 7.01
N ALA A 239 48.27 2.77 6.16
CA ALA A 239 49.45 2.89 5.28
C ALA A 239 50.70 3.10 6.15
N HIS A 240 51.57 2.12 6.12
CA HIS A 240 52.95 2.28 6.59
C HIS A 240 53.80 2.88 5.47
#